data_fa550e87ed6c8923331e633cf884d1e8
#
_entry.id   fa550e87ed6c8923331e633cf884d1e8
#
_cell.length_a   1.000
_cell.length_b   1.000
_cell.length_c   1.000
_cell.angle_alpha   90.00
_cell.angle_beta   90.00
_cell.angle_gamma   90.00
#
_symmetry.space_group_name_H-M   'P 1'
#
loop_
_entity.id
_entity.type
_entity.pdbx_description
1 polymer ?
#
loop_
_entity_poly.entity_id
_entity_poly.type
_entity_poly.pdbx_seq_one_letter_code
_entity_poly.pdbx_strand_id
1 'polypeptide(L)'
;ACVTQIVARGANWFKSIGVPPDPKNPRDAGSYGPKLYCLSGHVNKPGCYEAPLGITVNQLIDEYGGGIRNGLRAKAAIPGGISMGLLTAAEFDCPLDFNGPGKFGCLGLGTAAVVVMDETVSMIDFLHNSCQFFAHESCGQCSPCREGTGWMEKILWRLEHGYRTMEDIDLLWDIQ
;
A
#
# COMPACT_ATOMS: atom_id res chain seq x y z
N ALA A 1 1.49 -10.00 21.32
CA ALA A 1 0.60 -11.16 21.29
C ALA A 1 1.38 -12.47 21.07
N CYS A 2 2.41 -12.52 20.20
CA CYS A 2 3.12 -13.77 19.85
C CYS A 2 4.05 -14.31 20.95
N VAL A 3 4.44 -13.52 21.95
CA VAL A 3 5.47 -13.89 22.96
C VAL A 3 5.15 -15.19 23.68
N THR A 4 3.92 -15.38 24.12
CA THR A 4 3.48 -16.61 24.82
C THR A 4 3.62 -17.85 23.94
N GLN A 5 3.31 -17.74 22.66
CA GLN A 5 3.45 -18.82 21.69
C GLN A 5 4.93 -19.12 21.37
N ILE A 6 5.74 -18.07 21.27
CA ILE A 6 7.21 -18.23 21.06
C ILE A 6 7.84 -18.94 22.23
N VAL A 7 7.48 -18.56 23.46
CA VAL A 7 7.99 -19.23 24.67
C VAL A 7 7.56 -20.70 24.73
N ALA A 8 6.32 -21.00 24.37
CA ALA A 8 5.78 -22.36 24.40
C ALA A 8 6.31 -23.26 23.27
N ARG A 9 6.48 -22.71 22.05
CA ARG A 9 6.80 -23.49 20.83
C ARG A 9 8.24 -23.31 20.36
N GLY A 10 8.96 -22.35 20.91
CA GLY A 10 10.34 -22.04 20.58
C GLY A 10 10.51 -21.07 19.40
N ALA A 11 11.70 -20.48 19.32
CA ALA A 11 12.05 -19.49 18.29
C ALA A 11 12.01 -20.08 16.86
N ASN A 12 12.36 -21.35 16.70
CA ASN A 12 12.37 -22.00 15.38
C ASN A 12 10.95 -22.14 14.81
N TRP A 13 9.96 -22.37 15.66
CA TRP A 13 8.56 -22.34 15.23
C TRP A 13 8.17 -20.94 14.68
N PHE A 14 8.53 -19.88 15.37
CA PHE A 14 8.23 -18.53 14.90
C PHE A 14 8.96 -18.18 13.59
N LYS A 15 10.22 -18.62 13.47
CA LYS A 15 11.02 -18.44 12.24
C LYS A 15 10.51 -19.26 11.06
N SER A 16 9.77 -20.35 11.30
CA SER A 16 9.15 -21.12 10.22
C SER A 16 7.92 -20.43 9.60
N ILE A 17 7.42 -19.36 10.24
CA ILE A 17 6.35 -18.50 9.72
C ILE A 17 7.00 -17.27 9.07
N GLY A 18 6.71 -17.01 7.80
CA GLY A 18 7.27 -15.87 7.08
C GLY A 18 8.45 -16.21 6.18
N VAL A 19 9.26 -15.20 5.86
CA VAL A 19 10.31 -15.28 4.84
C VAL A 19 11.71 -15.25 5.48
N PRO A 20 12.59 -16.23 5.18
CA PRO A 20 13.97 -16.20 5.65
C PRO A 20 14.76 -15.06 4.99
N PRO A 21 15.95 -14.68 5.55
CA PRO A 21 16.83 -13.69 4.94
C PRO A 21 17.24 -14.08 3.53
N ASP A 22 17.35 -13.10 2.64
CA ASP A 22 17.96 -13.30 1.33
C ASP A 22 19.46 -13.58 1.50
N PRO A 23 19.97 -14.77 1.10
CA PRO A 23 21.40 -15.10 1.21
C PRO A 23 22.32 -14.14 0.46
N LYS A 24 21.78 -13.41 -0.53
CA LYS A 24 22.53 -12.43 -1.35
C LYS A 24 22.60 -11.05 -0.68
N ASN A 25 21.80 -10.80 0.34
CA ASN A 25 21.77 -9.54 1.05
C ASN A 25 22.21 -9.74 2.52
N PRO A 26 23.48 -9.48 2.88
CA PRO A 26 23.97 -9.66 4.24
C PRO A 26 23.29 -8.80 5.31
N ARG A 27 22.53 -7.77 4.88
CA ARG A 27 21.79 -6.86 5.77
C ARG A 27 20.32 -7.27 5.94
N ASP A 28 19.88 -8.29 5.22
CA ASP A 28 18.51 -8.79 5.35
C ASP A 28 18.39 -9.66 6.59
N ALA A 29 17.55 -9.22 7.52
CA ALA A 29 17.26 -9.99 8.75
C ALA A 29 16.14 -11.02 8.56
N GLY A 30 15.51 -11.06 7.37
CA GLY A 30 14.30 -11.82 7.10
C GLY A 30 13.05 -11.15 7.67
N SER A 31 11.89 -11.70 7.30
CA SER A 31 10.58 -11.22 7.70
C SER A 31 9.80 -12.36 8.34
N TYR A 32 9.97 -12.54 9.65
CA TYR A 32 9.43 -13.68 10.38
C TYR A 32 8.13 -13.38 11.12
N GLY A 33 7.34 -14.41 11.28
CA GLY A 33 6.10 -14.39 12.03
C GLY A 33 4.87 -13.98 11.20
N PRO A 34 3.69 -13.97 11.84
CA PRO A 34 2.46 -13.48 11.23
C PRO A 34 2.37 -11.96 11.28
N LYS A 35 1.56 -11.42 10.40
CA LYS A 35 1.16 -10.02 10.35
C LYS A 35 -0.36 -9.91 10.26
N LEU A 36 -0.95 -8.87 10.85
CA LEU A 36 -2.33 -8.49 10.58
C LEU A 36 -2.35 -7.60 9.34
N TYR A 37 -3.06 -8.06 8.31
CA TYR A 37 -3.30 -7.32 7.08
C TYR A 37 -4.71 -6.74 7.12
N CYS A 38 -4.82 -5.42 7.09
CA CYS A 38 -6.10 -4.72 7.02
C CYS A 38 -6.46 -4.53 5.54
N LEU A 39 -7.20 -5.49 4.98
CA LEU A 39 -7.62 -5.50 3.59
C LEU A 39 -8.90 -4.69 3.41
N SER A 40 -8.86 -3.73 2.50
CA SER A 40 -9.99 -2.86 2.18
C SER A 40 -10.04 -2.52 0.68
N GLY A 41 -11.01 -1.70 0.30
CA GLY A 41 -11.24 -1.32 -1.09
C GLY A 41 -12.14 -2.31 -1.82
N HIS A 42 -11.82 -2.60 -3.07
CA HIS A 42 -12.71 -3.28 -4.01
C HIS A 42 -12.56 -4.80 -4.01
N VAL A 43 -12.61 -5.40 -2.84
CA VAL A 43 -12.63 -6.86 -2.63
C VAL A 43 -13.99 -7.33 -2.13
N ASN A 44 -14.29 -8.63 -2.30
CA ASN A 44 -15.56 -9.19 -1.87
C ASN A 44 -15.69 -9.26 -0.34
N LYS A 45 -14.58 -9.47 0.36
CA LYS A 45 -14.54 -9.63 1.82
C LYS A 45 -13.46 -8.71 2.40
N PRO A 46 -13.75 -7.41 2.61
CA PRO A 46 -12.83 -6.54 3.34
C PRO A 46 -12.78 -6.96 4.82
N GLY A 47 -11.61 -6.82 5.44
CA GLY A 47 -11.44 -7.23 6.84
C GLY A 47 -10.00 -7.18 7.30
N CYS A 48 -9.77 -7.61 8.54
CA CYS A 48 -8.45 -7.75 9.12
C CYS A 48 -8.11 -9.24 9.22
N TYR A 49 -7.03 -9.65 8.56
CA TYR A 49 -6.64 -11.05 8.42
C TYR A 49 -5.24 -11.27 8.97
N GLU A 50 -5.08 -12.31 9.79
CA GLU A 50 -3.76 -12.77 10.21
C GLU A 50 -3.22 -13.75 9.17
N ALA A 51 -2.05 -13.43 8.62
CA ALA A 51 -1.37 -14.28 7.66
C ALA A 51 0.15 -14.19 7.84
N PRO A 52 0.94 -15.17 7.35
CA PRO A 52 2.39 -15.09 7.38
C PRO A 52 2.90 -13.85 6.64
N LEU A 53 4.01 -13.26 7.14
CA LEU A 53 4.76 -12.28 6.35
C LEU A 53 5.26 -12.94 5.05
N GLY A 54 5.15 -12.20 3.95
CA GLY A 54 5.59 -12.66 2.63
C GLY A 54 4.52 -13.29 1.75
N ILE A 55 3.24 -13.35 2.20
CA ILE A 55 2.15 -13.63 1.25
C ILE A 55 2.12 -12.55 0.18
N THR A 56 1.70 -12.89 -1.03
CA THR A 56 1.57 -11.91 -2.11
C THR A 56 0.28 -11.11 -2.02
N VAL A 57 0.22 -9.98 -2.73
CA VAL A 57 -1.03 -9.20 -2.85
C VAL A 57 -2.12 -10.06 -3.48
N ASN A 58 -1.79 -10.87 -4.52
CA ASN A 58 -2.73 -11.81 -5.14
C ASN A 58 -3.28 -12.81 -4.13
N GLN A 59 -2.42 -13.45 -3.34
CA GLN A 59 -2.88 -14.38 -2.31
C GLN A 59 -3.79 -13.72 -1.27
N LEU A 60 -3.43 -12.51 -0.82
CA LEU A 60 -4.27 -11.78 0.13
C LEU A 60 -5.65 -11.46 -0.46
N ILE A 61 -5.73 -11.07 -1.73
CA ILE A 61 -6.98 -10.78 -2.42
C ILE A 61 -7.82 -12.04 -2.60
N ASP A 62 -7.21 -13.12 -3.09
CA ASP A 62 -7.95 -14.31 -3.53
C ASP A 62 -8.32 -15.21 -2.35
N GLU A 63 -7.36 -15.54 -1.47
CA GLU A 63 -7.56 -16.50 -0.39
C GLU A 63 -8.31 -15.89 0.80
N TYR A 64 -8.05 -14.63 1.11
CA TYR A 64 -8.66 -13.93 2.25
C TYR A 64 -9.77 -12.97 1.84
N GLY A 65 -9.53 -12.15 0.81
CA GLY A 65 -10.46 -11.16 0.31
C GLY A 65 -11.60 -11.72 -0.55
N GLY A 66 -11.52 -12.98 -0.95
CA GLY A 66 -12.53 -13.65 -1.79
C GLY A 66 -12.59 -13.09 -3.21
N GLY A 67 -11.49 -12.52 -3.71
CA GLY A 67 -11.37 -11.95 -5.04
C GLY A 67 -11.87 -10.50 -5.14
N ILE A 68 -11.75 -9.95 -6.35
CA ILE A 68 -12.22 -8.60 -6.67
C ILE A 68 -13.76 -8.60 -6.76
N ARG A 69 -14.37 -7.54 -6.23
CA ARG A 69 -15.84 -7.40 -6.23
C ARG A 69 -16.42 -7.45 -7.64
N ASN A 70 -17.63 -7.96 -7.76
CA ASN A 70 -18.42 -7.99 -9.00
C ASN A 70 -17.73 -8.68 -10.18
N GLY A 71 -16.70 -9.50 -9.96
CA GLY A 71 -15.93 -10.14 -11.02
C GLY A 71 -15.13 -9.18 -11.91
N LEU A 72 -14.91 -7.97 -11.45
CA LEU A 72 -14.08 -6.97 -12.14
C LEU A 72 -12.58 -7.32 -12.04
N ARG A 73 -11.76 -6.63 -12.82
CA ARG A 73 -10.30 -6.79 -12.78
C ARG A 73 -9.68 -5.85 -11.78
N ALA A 74 -8.66 -6.32 -11.09
CA ALA A 74 -7.79 -5.46 -10.29
C ALA A 74 -7.04 -4.47 -11.19
N LYS A 75 -6.87 -3.25 -10.69
CA LYS A 75 -6.11 -2.18 -11.36
C LYS A 75 -4.85 -1.84 -10.61
N ALA A 76 -4.97 -1.59 -9.32
CA ALA A 76 -3.87 -1.18 -8.46
C ALA A 76 -4.14 -1.55 -7.00
N ALA A 77 -3.09 -1.55 -6.18
CA ALA A 77 -3.20 -1.69 -4.73
C ALA A 77 -2.15 -0.86 -4.00
N ILE A 78 -2.51 -0.38 -2.82
CA ILE A 78 -1.57 0.19 -1.86
C ILE A 78 -1.21 -0.92 -0.87
N PRO A 79 0.07 -1.32 -0.73
CA PRO A 79 0.44 -2.49 0.08
C PRO A 79 0.45 -2.24 1.59
N GLY A 80 0.56 -1.00 2.03
CA GLY A 80 0.85 -0.74 3.43
C GLY A 80 0.40 0.60 4.00
N GLY A 81 -0.65 1.19 3.42
CA GLY A 81 -1.17 2.51 3.75
C GLY A 81 -0.78 3.57 2.72
N ILE A 82 -1.53 4.66 2.70
CA ILE A 82 -1.51 5.67 1.64
C ILE A 82 -0.13 6.29 1.38
N SER A 83 0.77 6.31 2.36
CA SER A 83 2.12 6.87 2.25
C SER A 83 3.16 5.90 1.69
N MET A 84 2.80 4.62 1.46
CA MET A 84 3.79 3.59 1.07
C MET A 84 4.01 3.49 -0.43
N GLY A 85 3.18 4.06 -1.25
CA GLY A 85 3.22 3.94 -2.71
C GLY A 85 2.16 2.99 -3.26
N LEU A 86 2.21 2.73 -4.55
CA LEU A 86 1.17 2.04 -5.29
C LEU A 86 1.80 0.93 -6.14
N LEU A 87 1.17 -0.23 -6.13
CA LEU A 87 1.46 -1.37 -7.00
C LEU A 87 0.43 -1.42 -8.12
N THR A 88 0.86 -1.66 -9.35
CA THR A 88 -0.03 -1.99 -10.47
C THR A 88 -0.46 -3.46 -10.39
N ALA A 89 -1.54 -3.83 -11.06
CA ALA A 89 -2.02 -5.23 -11.07
C ALA A 89 -0.97 -6.24 -11.58
N ALA A 90 -0.05 -5.80 -12.46
CA ALA A 90 1.05 -6.63 -12.94
C ALA A 90 2.11 -6.95 -11.87
N GLU A 91 2.09 -6.20 -10.78
CA GLU A 91 3.04 -6.30 -9.66
C GLU A 91 2.44 -7.00 -8.42
N PHE A 92 1.25 -7.58 -8.52
CA PHE A 92 0.55 -8.20 -7.39
C PHE A 92 1.18 -9.51 -6.90
N ASP A 93 2.19 -10.03 -7.59
CA ASP A 93 3.07 -11.08 -7.06
C ASP A 93 4.11 -10.54 -6.06
N CYS A 94 4.06 -9.23 -5.78
CA CYS A 94 4.86 -8.59 -4.74
C CYS A 94 4.61 -9.25 -3.38
N PRO A 95 5.65 -9.80 -2.72
CA PRO A 95 5.50 -10.34 -1.39
C PRO A 95 5.31 -9.20 -0.37
N LEU A 96 4.34 -9.36 0.50
CA LEU A 96 4.02 -8.44 1.58
C LEU A 96 4.89 -8.75 2.80
N ASP A 97 6.18 -8.49 2.66
CA ASP A 97 7.20 -8.53 3.70
C ASP A 97 7.90 -7.18 3.84
N PHE A 98 8.91 -7.07 4.70
CA PHE A 98 9.59 -5.79 4.93
C PHE A 98 10.41 -5.29 3.74
N ASN A 99 10.82 -6.17 2.83
CA ASN A 99 11.67 -5.85 1.68
C ASN A 99 10.92 -5.90 0.34
N GLY A 100 9.83 -6.66 0.27
CA GLY A 100 9.08 -6.92 -0.97
C GLY A 100 8.62 -5.66 -1.67
N PRO A 101 7.78 -4.82 -1.04
CA PRO A 101 7.26 -3.62 -1.69
C PRO A 101 8.34 -2.65 -2.16
N GLY A 102 9.48 -2.58 -1.47
CA GLY A 102 10.63 -1.76 -1.87
C GLY A 102 11.23 -2.14 -3.23
N LYS A 103 11.12 -3.40 -3.64
CA LYS A 103 11.59 -3.88 -4.95
C LYS A 103 10.73 -3.38 -6.11
N PHE A 104 9.51 -2.94 -5.81
CA PHE A 104 8.53 -2.41 -6.75
C PHE A 104 8.35 -0.89 -6.64
N GLY A 105 9.30 -0.19 -6.02
CA GLY A 105 9.28 1.27 -5.91
C GLY A 105 8.42 1.84 -4.78
N CYS A 106 7.80 0.98 -3.96
CA CYS A 106 7.11 1.42 -2.75
C CYS A 106 8.13 1.70 -1.61
N LEU A 107 7.73 2.49 -0.62
CA LEU A 107 8.61 2.79 0.52
C LEU A 107 8.79 1.57 1.46
N GLY A 108 7.85 0.63 1.47
CA GLY A 108 7.88 -0.58 2.28
C GLY A 108 6.50 -1.14 2.58
N LEU A 109 6.44 -2.13 3.50
CA LEU A 109 5.17 -2.74 3.92
C LEU A 109 4.31 -1.80 4.79
N GLY A 110 4.91 -0.84 5.47
CA GLY A 110 4.21 0.08 6.35
C GLY A 110 3.37 -0.63 7.41
N THR A 111 2.10 -0.23 7.52
CA THR A 111 1.16 -0.81 8.49
C THR A 111 0.52 -2.12 8.02
N ALA A 112 0.74 -2.54 6.77
CA ALA A 112 0.01 -3.60 6.09
C ALA A 112 -1.50 -3.32 5.94
N ALA A 113 -1.87 -2.04 5.86
CA ALA A 113 -3.20 -1.61 5.46
C ALA A 113 -3.27 -1.63 3.93
N VAL A 114 -3.79 -2.72 3.39
CA VAL A 114 -3.86 -2.96 1.94
C VAL A 114 -5.18 -2.42 1.40
N VAL A 115 -5.08 -1.50 0.42
CA VAL A 115 -6.25 -0.93 -0.26
C VAL A 115 -6.22 -1.37 -1.71
N VAL A 116 -7.24 -2.09 -2.15
CA VAL A 116 -7.34 -2.64 -3.51
C VAL A 116 -8.31 -1.82 -4.35
N MET A 117 -7.91 -1.50 -5.56
CA MET A 117 -8.68 -0.76 -6.55
C MET A 117 -8.94 -1.61 -7.78
N ASP A 118 -10.20 -1.66 -8.21
CA ASP A 118 -10.58 -2.31 -9.46
C ASP A 118 -10.47 -1.35 -10.66
N GLU A 119 -10.76 -1.84 -11.84
CA GLU A 119 -10.65 -1.12 -13.11
C GLU A 119 -11.57 0.10 -13.22
N THR A 120 -12.58 0.23 -12.38
CA THR A 120 -13.51 1.38 -12.39
C THR A 120 -12.95 2.63 -11.71
N VAL A 121 -11.88 2.50 -10.91
CA VAL A 121 -11.30 3.62 -10.17
C VAL A 121 -10.57 4.58 -11.12
N SER A 122 -10.93 5.86 -11.06
CA SER A 122 -10.11 6.93 -11.63
C SER A 122 -8.88 7.16 -10.73
N MET A 123 -7.69 7.05 -11.29
CA MET A 123 -6.46 7.30 -10.53
C MET A 123 -6.28 8.79 -10.20
N ILE A 124 -6.87 9.68 -11.01
CA ILE A 124 -6.87 11.13 -10.73
C ILE A 124 -7.76 11.43 -9.52
N ASP A 125 -8.97 10.89 -9.50
CA ASP A 125 -9.91 11.01 -8.37
C ASP A 125 -9.30 10.43 -7.09
N PHE A 126 -8.70 9.24 -7.17
CA PHE A 126 -7.97 8.63 -6.06
C PHE A 126 -6.85 9.54 -5.52
N LEU A 127 -6.04 10.11 -6.42
CA LEU A 127 -4.94 11.01 -6.03
C LEU A 127 -5.47 12.33 -5.46
N HIS A 128 -6.53 12.88 -6.06
CA HIS A 128 -7.21 14.08 -5.56
C HIS A 128 -7.72 13.88 -4.13
N ASN A 129 -8.47 12.80 -3.88
CA ASN A 129 -8.96 12.45 -2.54
C ASN A 129 -7.80 12.30 -1.53
N SER A 130 -6.70 11.67 -1.95
CA SER A 130 -5.51 11.53 -1.10
C SER A 130 -4.87 12.87 -0.77
N CYS A 131 -4.75 13.77 -1.75
CA CYS A 131 -4.21 15.12 -1.53
C CYS A 131 -5.11 15.97 -0.65
N GLN A 132 -6.44 15.86 -0.76
CA GLN A 132 -7.38 16.51 0.15
C GLN A 132 -7.14 16.06 1.59
N PHE A 133 -6.99 14.75 1.79
CA PHE A 133 -6.68 14.21 3.11
C PHE A 133 -5.38 14.80 3.66
N PHE A 134 -4.28 14.76 2.90
CA PHE A 134 -3.00 15.31 3.36
C PHE A 134 -3.03 16.81 3.59
N ALA A 135 -3.75 17.58 2.77
CA ALA A 135 -3.92 19.02 2.98
C ALA A 135 -4.67 19.32 4.28
N HIS A 136 -5.72 18.53 4.58
CA HIS A 136 -6.51 18.67 5.80
C HIS A 136 -5.72 18.27 7.05
N GLU A 137 -4.97 17.18 6.99
CA GLU A 137 -4.21 16.63 8.14
C GLU A 137 -2.84 17.28 8.34
N SER A 138 -2.44 18.22 7.48
CA SER A 138 -1.19 18.95 7.64
C SER A 138 -1.17 19.72 8.95
N CYS A 139 -0.14 19.51 9.78
CA CYS A 139 0.04 20.28 11.02
C CYS A 139 0.48 21.74 10.76
N GLY A 140 0.77 22.11 9.49
CA GLY A 140 1.12 23.46 9.08
C GLY A 140 2.54 23.93 9.41
N GLN A 141 3.41 23.06 9.92
CA GLN A 141 4.76 23.47 10.33
C GLN A 141 5.71 23.62 9.13
N CYS A 142 5.80 22.61 8.26
CA CYS A 142 6.73 22.61 7.13
C CYS A 142 6.08 23.23 5.91
N SER A 143 6.70 24.28 5.32
CA SER A 143 6.14 24.99 4.18
C SER A 143 5.80 24.09 2.98
N PRO A 144 6.64 23.11 2.56
CA PRO A 144 6.29 22.25 1.45
C PRO A 144 5.01 21.45 1.70
N CYS A 145 4.80 20.91 2.88
CA CYS A 145 3.58 20.20 3.24
C CYS A 145 2.38 21.16 3.36
N ARG A 146 2.54 22.26 4.11
CA ARG A 146 1.47 23.22 4.38
C ARG A 146 0.89 23.82 3.09
N GLU A 147 1.76 24.26 2.19
CA GLU A 147 1.36 24.94 0.96
C GLU A 147 1.23 23.95 -0.22
N GLY A 148 2.21 23.04 -0.37
CA GLY A 148 2.31 22.15 -1.52
C GLY A 148 1.15 21.17 -1.63
N THR A 149 0.68 20.59 -0.52
CA THR A 149 -0.47 19.66 -0.57
C THR A 149 -1.75 20.36 -1.01
N GLY A 150 -1.97 21.61 -0.57
CA GLY A 150 -3.12 22.41 -1.00
C GLY A 150 -3.02 22.88 -2.47
N TRP A 151 -1.80 23.08 -2.98
CA TRP A 151 -1.62 23.38 -4.41
C TRP A 151 -1.87 22.14 -5.27
N MET A 152 -1.33 21.00 -4.88
CA MET A 152 -1.57 19.73 -5.56
C MET A 152 -3.06 19.39 -5.61
N GLU A 153 -3.78 19.57 -4.49
CA GLU A 153 -5.22 19.35 -4.41
C GLU A 153 -5.99 20.19 -5.45
N LYS A 154 -5.70 21.50 -5.54
CA LYS A 154 -6.34 22.40 -6.50
C LYS A 154 -6.02 22.06 -7.96
N ILE A 155 -4.80 21.63 -8.26
CA ILE A 155 -4.41 21.20 -9.60
C ILE A 155 -5.13 19.90 -9.97
N LEU A 156 -5.15 18.93 -9.07
CA LEU A 156 -5.84 17.65 -9.28
C LEU A 156 -7.35 17.83 -9.46
N TRP A 157 -7.95 18.78 -8.71
CA TRP A 157 -9.34 19.14 -8.92
C TRP A 157 -9.60 19.66 -10.34
N ARG A 158 -8.72 20.54 -10.87
CA ARG A 158 -8.85 21.02 -12.28
C ARG A 158 -8.70 19.87 -13.28
N LEU A 159 -7.76 18.96 -13.05
CA LEU A 159 -7.55 17.78 -13.89
C LEU A 159 -8.79 16.89 -13.95
N GLU A 160 -9.41 16.64 -12.81
CA GLU A 160 -10.60 15.81 -12.67
C GLU A 160 -11.82 16.42 -13.37
N HIS A 161 -12.01 17.75 -13.24
CA HIS A 161 -13.17 18.48 -13.76
C HIS A 161 -12.99 18.98 -15.20
N GLY A 162 -11.92 18.61 -15.89
CA GLY A 162 -11.70 18.95 -17.29
C GLY A 162 -11.16 20.36 -17.56
N TYR A 163 -10.77 21.10 -16.52
CA TYR A 163 -10.14 22.44 -16.63
C TYR A 163 -8.61 22.37 -16.77
N ARG A 164 -8.10 21.22 -17.15
CA ARG A 164 -6.67 20.91 -17.19
C ARG A 164 -5.92 21.66 -18.30
N THR A 165 -4.68 22.00 -18.02
CA THR A 165 -3.68 22.41 -19.00
C THR A 165 -2.47 21.46 -18.96
N MET A 166 -1.60 21.47 -19.97
CA MET A 166 -0.34 20.71 -19.91
C MET A 166 0.58 21.26 -18.82
N GLU A 167 0.55 22.56 -18.58
CA GLU A 167 1.30 23.23 -17.51
C GLU A 167 0.91 22.72 -16.12
N ASP A 168 -0.33 22.29 -15.90
CA ASP A 168 -0.76 21.69 -14.63
C ASP A 168 -0.01 20.39 -14.32
N ILE A 169 0.32 19.59 -15.33
CA ILE A 169 1.05 18.33 -15.17
C ILE A 169 2.51 18.62 -14.82
N ASP A 170 3.13 19.56 -15.52
CA ASP A 170 4.50 19.98 -15.25
C ASP A 170 4.62 20.58 -13.85
N LEU A 171 3.64 21.39 -13.44
CA LEU A 171 3.60 21.99 -12.11
C LEU A 171 3.42 20.94 -11.00
N LEU A 172 2.61 19.89 -11.21
CA LEU A 172 2.51 18.77 -10.26
C LEU A 172 3.85 18.06 -10.09
N TRP A 173 4.60 17.90 -11.17
CA TRP A 173 5.93 17.30 -11.14
C TRP A 173 6.93 18.15 -10.36
N ASP A 174 6.85 19.47 -10.50
CA ASP A 174 7.77 20.40 -9.82
C ASP A 174 7.48 20.55 -8.31
N ILE A 175 6.23 20.31 -7.89
CA ILE A 175 5.80 20.47 -6.48
C ILE A 175 6.16 19.25 -5.61
N GLN A 176 6.24 18.03 -6.18
CA GLN A 176 6.38 16.76 -5.42
C GLN A 176 7.77 16.52 -4.76
#